data_c9efbd5f16317955257fe359e11889f4
#
_entry.id   c9efbd5f16317955257fe359e11889f4
#
_cell.length_a   1.000
_cell.length_b   1.000
_cell.length_c   1.000
_cell.angle_alpha   90.00
_cell.angle_beta   90.00
_cell.angle_gamma   90.00
#
_symmetry.space_group_name_H-M   'P 1'
#
loop_
_entity.id
_entity.type
_entity.pdbx_description
1 polymer ?
#
loop_
_entity_poly.entity_id
_entity_poly.type
_entity_poly.pdbx_seq_one_letter_code
_entity_poly.pdbx_strand_id
1 'polypeptide(L)'
;MTDSGILKYGDLELELPIVEATQGNNGFDISKVLATTGATTLDPGFVNTASCTSSITFIDGDEGVLQYRGYPIEQLAERATFIEVSYLLIYGHLPSQEELDEFQLKLSRRMMLDERMRELYRCFPRGAHPMQVLAAGVMALGSFHRDTLSVHDTKQVEEASLRLLGSMPTLAAYAYKSSVGEPFLYPQTGLGYVENYLRLSFGTPQEEYHIDPDIVRAFETLFILHADHEQNEIGRAHV
;
A
#
# COMPACT_ATOMS: atom_id res chain seq x y z
N MET A 1 2.97 7.92 36.63
CA MET A 1 4.00 8.94 36.35
C MET A 1 4.42 8.63 34.93
N THR A 2 4.21 9.52 34.02
CA THR A 2 4.73 9.35 32.67
C THR A 2 6.24 9.44 32.76
N ASP A 3 6.93 8.36 32.45
CA ASP A 3 8.39 8.37 32.36
C ASP A 3 8.79 9.43 31.32
N SER A 4 9.85 10.17 31.58
CA SER A 4 10.38 11.18 30.68
C SER A 4 11.91 11.06 30.60
N GLY A 5 12.46 11.33 29.41
CA GLY A 5 13.88 11.49 29.22
C GLY A 5 14.30 12.93 29.49
N ILE A 6 15.57 13.17 29.82
CA ILE A 6 16.15 14.52 29.97
C ILE A 6 17.25 14.70 28.94
N LEU A 7 17.08 15.71 28.08
CA LEU A 7 18.11 16.19 27.15
C LEU A 7 18.85 17.36 27.78
N LYS A 8 20.19 17.25 27.92
CA LYS A 8 21.05 18.36 28.36
C LYS A 8 21.78 18.95 27.15
N TYR A 9 21.69 20.28 27.01
CA TYR A 9 22.39 21.02 25.97
C TYR A 9 23.00 22.30 26.59
N GLY A 10 24.29 22.26 26.88
CA GLY A 10 24.94 23.28 27.70
C GLY A 10 24.36 23.32 29.12
N ASP A 11 23.87 24.48 29.52
CA ASP A 11 23.21 24.69 30.84
C ASP A 11 21.70 24.46 30.79
N LEU A 12 21.16 24.11 29.59
CA LEU A 12 19.74 23.84 29.42
C LEU A 12 19.43 22.36 29.68
N GLU A 13 18.32 22.14 30.40
CA GLU A 13 17.71 20.80 30.55
C GLU A 13 16.32 20.85 29.91
N LEU A 14 16.05 19.91 29.04
CA LEU A 14 14.74 19.76 28.35
C LEU A 14 14.19 18.38 28.65
N GLU A 15 12.99 18.34 29.20
CA GLU A 15 12.23 17.12 29.39
C GLU A 15 11.64 16.66 28.06
N LEU A 16 11.90 15.39 27.71
CA LEU A 16 11.38 14.72 26.52
C LEU A 16 10.29 13.73 26.95
N PRO A 17 9.03 13.99 26.61
CA PRO A 17 7.96 13.03 26.88
C PRO A 17 8.23 11.69 26.15
N ILE A 18 7.89 10.59 26.83
CA ILE A 18 7.94 9.26 26.21
C ILE A 18 6.61 8.96 25.54
N VAL A 19 6.67 8.55 24.27
CA VAL A 19 5.56 7.97 23.53
C VAL A 19 5.68 6.46 23.67
N GLU A 20 4.76 5.87 24.43
CA GLU A 20 4.75 4.42 24.65
C GLU A 20 4.26 3.70 23.39
N ALA A 21 5.02 2.70 22.95
CA ALA A 21 4.61 1.79 21.88
C ALA A 21 3.80 0.62 22.46
N THR A 22 2.78 0.16 21.75
CA THR A 22 2.05 -1.06 22.11
C THR A 22 2.92 -2.30 21.90
N GLN A 23 3.75 -2.26 20.87
CA GLN A 23 4.77 -3.23 20.51
C GLN A 23 6.00 -2.49 19.98
N GLY A 24 7.19 -3.01 20.24
CA GLY A 24 8.45 -2.40 19.83
C GLY A 24 9.02 -1.41 20.85
N ASN A 25 9.85 -0.48 20.38
CA ASN A 25 10.57 0.47 21.23
C ASN A 25 9.76 1.75 21.47
N ASN A 26 9.81 2.26 22.69
CA ASN A 26 9.24 3.57 23.03
C ASN A 26 10.01 4.69 22.33
N GLY A 27 9.31 5.76 21.94
CA GLY A 27 9.90 6.94 21.33
C GLY A 27 10.03 8.11 22.28
N PHE A 28 11.04 8.97 22.08
CA PHE A 28 11.12 10.29 22.71
C PHE A 28 10.48 11.34 21.81
N ASP A 29 9.54 12.13 22.34
CA ASP A 29 9.00 13.27 21.62
C ASP A 29 10.02 14.43 21.62
N ILE A 30 10.63 14.64 20.46
CA ILE A 30 11.65 15.68 20.23
C ILE A 30 11.08 16.97 19.62
N SER A 31 9.77 17.10 19.49
CA SER A 31 9.10 18.25 18.82
C SER A 31 9.52 19.62 19.36
N LYS A 32 9.89 19.71 20.64
CA LYS A 32 10.31 20.96 21.29
C LYS A 32 11.82 21.22 21.25
N VAL A 33 12.64 20.27 20.82
CA VAL A 33 14.12 20.38 20.87
C VAL A 33 14.60 21.59 20.10
N LEU A 34 14.22 21.75 18.84
CA LEU A 34 14.66 22.89 18.00
C LEU A 34 14.25 24.23 18.60
N ALA A 35 13.00 24.36 19.02
CA ALA A 35 12.48 25.63 19.55
C ALA A 35 13.15 26.05 20.88
N THR A 36 13.54 25.07 21.71
CA THR A 36 14.14 25.32 23.02
C THR A 36 15.65 25.49 22.97
N THR A 37 16.34 24.71 22.16
CA THR A 37 17.81 24.65 22.15
C THR A 37 18.45 25.36 20.96
N GLY A 38 17.68 25.63 19.89
CA GLY A 38 18.21 26.06 18.59
C GLY A 38 18.97 24.97 17.82
N ALA A 39 19.06 23.76 18.37
CA ALA A 39 19.73 22.61 17.74
C ALA A 39 18.72 21.64 17.13
N THR A 40 19.11 20.99 16.03
CA THR A 40 18.36 19.89 15.40
C THR A 40 18.98 18.54 15.76
N THR A 41 18.19 17.48 15.69
CA THR A 41 18.69 16.11 15.70
C THR A 41 19.25 15.74 14.33
N LEU A 42 20.35 14.99 14.28
CA LEU A 42 20.91 14.47 13.06
C LEU A 42 20.92 12.94 13.14
N ASP A 43 20.15 12.32 12.28
CA ASP A 43 20.05 10.86 12.17
C ASP A 43 20.04 10.47 10.67
N PRO A 44 21.22 10.22 10.07
CA PRO A 44 21.31 9.85 8.67
C PRO A 44 20.58 8.52 8.39
N GLY A 45 19.53 8.57 7.57
CA GLY A 45 18.74 7.39 7.21
C GLY A 45 17.66 7.01 8.22
N PHE A 46 17.39 7.85 9.23
CA PHE A 46 16.34 7.61 10.23
C PHE A 46 16.47 6.29 11.00
N VAL A 47 17.71 5.89 11.32
CA VAL A 47 17.99 4.63 12.02
C VAL A 47 17.43 4.61 13.44
N ASN A 48 17.44 5.78 14.13
CA ASN A 48 16.98 5.95 15.50
C ASN A 48 15.84 6.96 15.64
N THR A 49 15.22 7.37 14.53
CA THR A 49 14.18 8.41 14.55
C THR A 49 12.88 7.87 13.98
N ALA A 50 11.87 7.75 14.82
CA ALA A 50 10.51 7.46 14.40
C ALA A 50 9.89 8.69 13.74
N SER A 51 9.39 8.56 12.51
CA SER A 51 8.77 9.66 11.77
C SER A 51 7.28 9.81 12.08
N CYS A 52 6.63 8.75 12.55
CA CYS A 52 5.21 8.73 12.93
C CYS A 52 4.92 7.55 13.86
N THR A 53 3.72 7.55 14.43
CA THR A 53 3.14 6.36 15.05
C THR A 53 2.26 5.63 14.03
N SER A 54 2.31 4.31 14.00
CA SER A 54 1.48 3.48 13.13
C SER A 54 0.75 2.40 13.94
N SER A 55 -0.49 2.12 13.57
CA SER A 55 -1.27 0.99 14.10
C SER A 55 -1.51 -0.08 13.04
N ILE A 56 -0.76 -0.03 11.92
CA ILE A 56 -1.02 -0.89 10.75
C ILE A 56 -0.14 -2.12 10.81
N THR A 57 1.17 -1.94 10.83
CA THR A 57 2.14 -3.03 10.72
C THR A 57 3.12 -3.01 11.87
N PHE A 58 3.42 -4.20 12.39
CA PHE A 58 4.54 -4.43 13.30
C PHE A 58 5.51 -5.43 12.67
N ILE A 59 6.80 -5.07 12.66
CA ILE A 59 7.88 -5.92 12.15
C ILE A 59 8.96 -6.02 13.22
N ASP A 60 9.34 -7.26 13.53
CA ASP A 60 10.56 -7.58 14.28
C ASP A 60 11.41 -8.50 13.41
N GLY A 61 12.43 -7.92 12.79
CA GLY A 61 13.30 -8.64 11.86
C GLY A 61 14.23 -9.64 12.56
N ASP A 62 14.56 -9.40 13.84
CA ASP A 62 15.45 -10.27 14.60
C ASP A 62 14.70 -11.54 15.05
N GLU A 63 13.44 -11.39 15.46
CA GLU A 63 12.56 -12.49 15.84
C GLU A 63 11.79 -13.10 14.65
N GLY A 64 11.84 -12.46 13.48
CA GLY A 64 11.11 -12.90 12.29
C GLY A 64 9.59 -12.75 12.41
N VAL A 65 9.12 -11.72 13.12
CA VAL A 65 7.70 -11.45 13.34
C VAL A 65 7.20 -10.35 12.42
N LEU A 66 6.11 -10.63 11.70
CA LEU A 66 5.36 -9.64 10.93
C LEU A 66 3.87 -9.75 11.30
N GLN A 67 3.25 -8.61 11.60
CA GLN A 67 1.83 -8.55 11.92
C GLN A 67 1.17 -7.38 11.19
N TYR A 68 -0.04 -7.60 10.68
CA TYR A 68 -0.91 -6.55 10.16
C TYR A 68 -2.09 -6.35 11.11
N ARG A 69 -2.24 -5.15 11.68
CA ARG A 69 -3.28 -4.82 12.66
C ARG A 69 -3.35 -5.84 13.82
N GLY A 70 -2.20 -6.40 14.23
CA GLY A 70 -2.08 -7.41 15.28
C GLY A 70 -2.35 -8.85 14.84
N TYR A 71 -2.68 -9.09 13.57
CA TYR A 71 -2.81 -10.45 13.02
C TYR A 71 -1.46 -10.94 12.50
N PRO A 72 -0.96 -12.12 12.95
CA PRO A 72 0.26 -12.72 12.40
C PRO A 72 0.14 -12.96 10.90
N ILE A 73 1.22 -12.64 10.17
CA ILE A 73 1.22 -12.74 8.70
C ILE A 73 0.96 -14.16 8.20
N GLU A 74 1.40 -15.18 8.93
CA GLU A 74 1.21 -16.59 8.59
C GLU A 74 -0.29 -16.93 8.57
N GLN A 75 -1.06 -16.41 9.53
CA GLN A 75 -2.50 -16.65 9.59
C GLN A 75 -3.22 -15.96 8.43
N LEU A 76 -2.84 -14.73 8.12
CA LEU A 76 -3.43 -14.00 6.99
C LEU A 76 -3.07 -14.67 5.66
N ALA A 77 -1.80 -15.03 5.46
CA ALA A 77 -1.33 -15.70 4.26
C ALA A 77 -1.98 -17.07 4.05
N GLU A 78 -2.29 -17.80 5.13
CA GLU A 78 -2.90 -19.13 5.04
C GLU A 78 -4.43 -19.07 4.83
N ARG A 79 -5.14 -18.10 5.44
CA ARG A 79 -6.58 -18.15 5.62
C ARG A 79 -7.36 -17.02 4.95
N ALA A 80 -6.70 -15.91 4.63
CA ALA A 80 -7.35 -14.74 4.05
C ALA A 80 -7.08 -14.63 2.54
N THR A 81 -7.90 -13.86 1.86
CA THR A 81 -7.65 -13.34 0.52
C THR A 81 -6.98 -11.99 0.60
N PHE A 82 -6.32 -11.57 -0.47
CA PHE A 82 -5.69 -10.23 -0.54
C PHE A 82 -6.71 -9.10 -0.33
N ILE A 83 -7.95 -9.28 -0.77
CA ILE A 83 -9.01 -8.28 -0.59
C ILE A 83 -9.45 -8.16 0.86
N GLU A 84 -9.54 -9.26 1.61
CA GLU A 84 -9.81 -9.23 3.05
C GLU A 84 -8.67 -8.54 3.81
N VAL A 85 -7.42 -8.80 3.44
CA VAL A 85 -6.25 -8.12 4.03
C VAL A 85 -6.22 -6.64 3.64
N SER A 86 -6.55 -6.29 2.40
CA SER A 86 -6.68 -4.89 1.98
C SER A 86 -7.74 -4.14 2.78
N TYR A 87 -8.88 -4.78 3.03
CA TYR A 87 -9.92 -4.23 3.89
C TYR A 87 -9.42 -4.02 5.33
N LEU A 88 -8.76 -5.04 5.90
CA LEU A 88 -8.16 -4.98 7.23
C LEU A 88 -7.21 -3.79 7.37
N LEU A 89 -6.33 -3.58 6.40
CA LEU A 89 -5.36 -2.48 6.43
C LEU A 89 -6.03 -1.10 6.34
N ILE A 90 -7.05 -0.96 5.51
CA ILE A 90 -7.76 0.32 5.28
C ILE A 90 -8.69 0.64 6.46
N TYR A 91 -9.52 -0.31 6.92
CA TYR A 91 -10.57 -0.08 7.89
C TYR A 91 -10.23 -0.54 9.32
N GLY A 92 -9.15 -1.30 9.52
CA GLY A 92 -8.63 -1.69 10.82
C GLY A 92 -9.21 -2.97 11.43
N HIS A 93 -10.09 -3.66 10.73
CA HIS A 93 -10.68 -4.96 11.14
C HIS A 93 -10.92 -5.85 9.92
N LEU A 94 -11.02 -7.15 10.14
CA LEU A 94 -11.40 -8.09 9.07
C LEU A 94 -12.89 -7.89 8.72
N PRO A 95 -13.24 -7.95 7.43
CA PRO A 95 -14.60 -7.70 6.99
C PRO A 95 -15.55 -8.85 7.40
N SER A 96 -16.80 -8.50 7.71
CA SER A 96 -17.91 -9.45 7.62
C SER A 96 -18.17 -9.82 6.16
N GLN A 97 -18.98 -10.86 5.92
CA GLN A 97 -19.30 -11.27 4.54
C GLN A 97 -19.99 -10.14 3.75
N GLU A 98 -20.89 -9.41 4.39
CA GLU A 98 -21.61 -8.28 3.76
C GLU A 98 -20.65 -7.13 3.39
N GLU A 99 -19.75 -6.79 4.30
CA GLU A 99 -18.71 -5.77 4.05
C GLU A 99 -17.75 -6.20 2.94
N LEU A 100 -17.37 -7.48 2.92
CA LEU A 100 -16.49 -8.03 1.87
C LEU A 100 -17.15 -7.97 0.50
N ASP A 101 -18.42 -8.39 0.41
CA ASP A 101 -19.18 -8.36 -0.84
C ASP A 101 -19.33 -6.93 -1.38
N GLU A 102 -19.63 -5.97 -0.49
CA GLU A 102 -19.73 -4.56 -0.85
C GLU A 102 -18.37 -4.00 -1.30
N PHE A 103 -17.31 -4.34 -0.59
CA PHE A 103 -15.95 -3.88 -0.91
C PHE A 103 -15.47 -4.43 -2.25
N GLN A 104 -15.66 -5.72 -2.49
CA GLN A 104 -15.36 -6.36 -3.79
C GLN A 104 -16.13 -5.70 -4.94
N LEU A 105 -17.42 -5.40 -4.73
CA LEU A 105 -18.23 -4.70 -5.72
C LEU A 105 -17.69 -3.28 -6.00
N LYS A 106 -17.28 -2.54 -4.95
CA LYS A 106 -16.68 -1.21 -5.10
C LYS A 106 -15.37 -1.27 -5.91
N LEU A 107 -14.52 -2.27 -5.67
CA LEU A 107 -13.27 -2.46 -6.41
C LEU A 107 -13.51 -2.88 -7.85
N SER A 108 -14.38 -3.85 -8.09
CA SER A 108 -14.67 -4.34 -9.45
C SER A 108 -15.18 -3.25 -10.38
N ARG A 109 -16.00 -2.32 -9.87
CA ARG A 109 -16.49 -1.16 -10.63
C ARG A 109 -15.40 -0.16 -10.98
N ARG A 110 -14.25 -0.20 -10.31
CA ARG A 110 -13.10 0.69 -10.52
C ARG A 110 -11.95 0.07 -11.31
N MET A 111 -12.06 -1.21 -11.66
CA MET A 111 -11.05 -1.88 -12.49
C MET A 111 -11.00 -1.35 -13.91
N MET A 112 -12.15 -0.90 -14.45
CA MET A 112 -12.22 -0.35 -15.79
C MET A 112 -11.58 1.03 -15.82
N LEU A 113 -10.60 1.22 -16.70
CA LEU A 113 -9.94 2.49 -16.93
C LEU A 113 -10.63 3.29 -18.04
N ASP A 114 -10.42 4.62 -18.06
CA ASP A 114 -10.78 5.46 -19.22
C ASP A 114 -10.01 4.98 -20.47
N GLU A 115 -10.67 4.93 -21.64
CA GLU A 115 -10.06 4.45 -22.89
C GLU A 115 -8.79 5.22 -23.27
N ARG A 116 -8.70 6.50 -22.94
CA ARG A 116 -7.52 7.32 -23.19
C ARG A 116 -6.27 6.83 -22.42
N MET A 117 -6.46 6.10 -21.33
CA MET A 117 -5.35 5.45 -20.64
C MET A 117 -4.64 4.42 -21.52
N ARG A 118 -5.38 3.71 -22.39
CA ARG A 118 -4.78 2.76 -23.34
C ARG A 118 -3.88 3.47 -24.37
N GLU A 119 -4.26 4.66 -24.79
CA GLU A 119 -3.44 5.49 -25.70
C GLU A 119 -2.14 5.91 -25.00
N LEU A 120 -2.23 6.33 -23.74
CA LEU A 120 -1.04 6.65 -22.94
C LEU A 120 -0.06 5.47 -22.91
N TYR A 121 -0.54 4.27 -22.60
CA TYR A 121 0.31 3.08 -22.52
C TYR A 121 0.94 2.70 -23.88
N ARG A 122 0.26 2.97 -24.98
CA ARG A 122 0.80 2.76 -26.35
C ARG A 122 1.92 3.74 -26.74
N CYS A 123 2.02 4.87 -26.05
CA CYS A 123 3.08 5.85 -26.30
C CYS A 123 4.44 5.45 -25.73
N PHE A 124 4.48 4.50 -24.79
CA PHE A 124 5.75 4.06 -24.23
C PHE A 124 6.52 3.19 -25.22
N PRO A 125 7.86 3.37 -25.30
CA PRO A 125 8.69 2.53 -26.15
C PRO A 125 8.74 1.10 -25.60
N ARG A 126 8.90 0.12 -26.49
CA ARG A 126 9.19 -1.26 -26.08
C ARG A 126 10.49 -1.30 -25.29
N GLY A 127 10.50 -2.02 -24.18
CA GLY A 127 11.64 -2.08 -23.29
C GLY A 127 11.70 -0.97 -22.23
N ALA A 128 10.70 -0.06 -22.19
CA ALA A 128 10.53 0.80 -21.03
C ALA A 128 10.36 -0.04 -19.76
N HIS A 129 10.99 0.39 -18.65
CA HIS A 129 10.90 -0.35 -17.40
C HIS A 129 9.45 -0.38 -16.89
N PRO A 130 8.83 -1.55 -16.61
CA PRO A 130 7.42 -1.65 -16.26
C PRO A 130 7.00 -0.77 -15.08
N MET A 131 7.89 -0.58 -14.09
CA MET A 131 7.62 0.30 -12.95
C MET A 131 7.50 1.77 -13.33
N GLN A 132 8.28 2.25 -14.30
CA GLN A 132 8.17 3.62 -14.80
C GLN A 132 6.84 3.82 -15.54
N VAL A 133 6.46 2.83 -16.34
CA VAL A 133 5.18 2.83 -17.08
C VAL A 133 4.00 2.78 -16.10
N LEU A 134 4.08 1.92 -15.08
CA LEU A 134 3.07 1.83 -14.03
C LEU A 134 2.95 3.15 -13.25
N ALA A 135 4.07 3.74 -12.82
CA ALA A 135 4.09 5.00 -12.10
C ALA A 135 3.44 6.14 -12.93
N ALA A 136 3.75 6.22 -14.22
CA ALA A 136 3.13 7.18 -15.12
C ALA A 136 1.61 6.93 -15.27
N GLY A 137 1.18 5.68 -15.32
CA GLY A 137 -0.23 5.29 -15.32
C GLY A 137 -0.97 5.72 -14.06
N VAL A 138 -0.38 5.49 -12.89
CA VAL A 138 -0.94 5.92 -11.59
C VAL A 138 -1.05 7.45 -11.53
N MET A 139 -0.02 8.18 -11.95
CA MET A 139 -0.06 9.65 -12.00
C MET A 139 -1.12 10.16 -12.97
N ALA A 140 -1.26 9.55 -14.14
CA ALA A 140 -2.26 9.91 -15.11
C ALA A 140 -3.69 9.65 -14.60
N LEU A 141 -3.91 8.55 -13.85
CA LEU A 141 -5.22 8.22 -13.27
C LEU A 141 -5.81 9.38 -12.46
N GLY A 142 -4.99 10.09 -11.68
CA GLY A 142 -5.41 11.25 -10.90
C GLY A 142 -5.98 12.39 -11.76
N SER A 143 -5.53 12.54 -13.02
CA SER A 143 -6.03 13.57 -13.90
C SER A 143 -7.47 13.31 -14.40
N PHE A 144 -7.91 12.05 -14.38
CA PHE A 144 -9.28 11.65 -14.71
C PHE A 144 -10.24 11.71 -13.52
N HIS A 145 -9.70 11.82 -12.28
CA HIS A 145 -10.46 11.75 -11.03
C HIS A 145 -10.06 12.89 -10.09
N ARG A 146 -10.29 14.13 -10.49
CA ARG A 146 -9.85 15.35 -9.78
C ARG A 146 -10.50 15.54 -8.40
N ASP A 147 -11.65 14.97 -8.19
CA ASP A 147 -12.44 15.00 -6.97
C ASP A 147 -11.92 14.04 -5.87
N THR A 148 -10.82 13.34 -6.15
CA THR A 148 -10.17 12.39 -5.22
C THR A 148 -8.76 12.82 -4.80
N LEU A 149 -8.39 14.08 -4.97
CA LEU A 149 -7.01 14.54 -4.79
C LEU A 149 -6.73 15.24 -3.44
N SER A 150 -7.77 15.54 -2.64
CA SER A 150 -7.58 16.19 -1.34
C SER A 150 -7.20 15.18 -0.27
N VAL A 151 -5.99 15.30 0.27
CA VAL A 151 -5.49 14.49 1.39
C VAL A 151 -6.09 14.91 2.75
N HIS A 152 -6.82 16.03 2.79
CA HIS A 152 -7.46 16.55 4.00
C HIS A 152 -8.95 16.19 4.10
N ASP A 153 -9.53 15.63 3.05
CA ASP A 153 -10.91 15.16 3.00
C ASP A 153 -10.94 13.63 3.09
N THR A 154 -11.38 13.11 4.22
CA THR A 154 -11.40 11.65 4.48
C THR A 154 -12.20 10.86 3.46
N LYS A 155 -13.29 11.43 2.89
CA LYS A 155 -14.08 10.80 1.84
C LYS A 155 -13.32 10.72 0.52
N GLN A 156 -12.59 11.77 0.19
CA GLN A 156 -11.74 11.77 -1.01
C GLN A 156 -10.55 10.81 -0.85
N VAL A 157 -9.97 10.73 0.35
CA VAL A 157 -8.90 9.75 0.67
C VAL A 157 -9.42 8.32 0.52
N GLU A 158 -10.62 8.01 1.06
CA GLU A 158 -11.23 6.70 0.91
C GLU A 158 -11.50 6.37 -0.57
N GLU A 159 -12.13 7.29 -1.31
CA GLU A 159 -12.40 7.09 -2.74
C GLU A 159 -11.10 6.93 -3.55
N ALA A 160 -10.06 7.71 -3.25
CA ALA A 160 -8.75 7.57 -3.88
C ALA A 160 -8.13 6.20 -3.61
N SER A 161 -8.20 5.71 -2.37
CA SER A 161 -7.69 4.40 -1.97
C SER A 161 -8.42 3.27 -2.72
N LEU A 162 -9.76 3.32 -2.74
CA LEU A 162 -10.58 2.35 -3.47
C LEU A 162 -10.30 2.38 -4.98
N ARG A 163 -10.09 3.56 -5.54
CA ARG A 163 -9.81 3.73 -6.96
C ARG A 163 -8.43 3.21 -7.33
N LEU A 164 -7.42 3.56 -6.55
CA LEU A 164 -6.06 3.05 -6.77
C LEU A 164 -6.05 1.53 -6.66
N LEU A 165 -6.57 0.98 -5.58
CA LEU A 165 -6.63 -0.47 -5.37
C LEU A 165 -7.42 -1.15 -6.51
N GLY A 166 -8.62 -0.66 -6.83
CA GLY A 166 -9.46 -1.25 -7.87
C GLY A 166 -8.86 -1.15 -9.28
N SER A 167 -8.14 -0.06 -9.60
CA SER A 167 -7.54 0.14 -10.92
C SER A 167 -6.19 -0.57 -11.09
N MET A 168 -5.52 -0.92 -10.00
CA MET A 168 -4.15 -1.46 -10.03
C MET A 168 -3.98 -2.71 -10.89
N PRO A 169 -4.88 -3.70 -10.87
CA PRO A 169 -4.77 -4.88 -11.74
C PRO A 169 -4.69 -4.51 -13.22
N THR A 170 -5.52 -3.57 -13.66
CA THR A 170 -5.56 -3.14 -15.05
C THR A 170 -4.34 -2.29 -15.42
N LEU A 171 -3.93 -1.36 -14.53
CA LEU A 171 -2.73 -0.53 -14.73
C LEU A 171 -1.46 -1.39 -14.86
N ALA A 172 -1.28 -2.36 -13.94
CA ALA A 172 -0.12 -3.24 -13.95
C ALA A 172 -0.11 -4.17 -15.17
N ALA A 173 -1.27 -4.75 -15.51
CA ALA A 173 -1.40 -5.58 -16.70
C ALA A 173 -1.10 -4.79 -17.98
N TYR A 174 -1.56 -3.55 -18.09
CA TYR A 174 -1.27 -2.70 -19.26
C TYR A 174 0.22 -2.34 -19.34
N ALA A 175 0.89 -2.09 -18.20
CA ALA A 175 2.33 -1.88 -18.19
C ALA A 175 3.09 -3.10 -18.72
N TYR A 176 2.72 -4.30 -18.27
CA TYR A 176 3.30 -5.55 -18.75
C TYR A 176 3.00 -5.78 -20.26
N LYS A 177 1.74 -5.72 -20.65
CA LYS A 177 1.32 -5.92 -22.04
C LYS A 177 1.97 -4.92 -23.02
N SER A 178 2.14 -3.67 -22.59
CA SER A 178 2.88 -2.67 -23.37
C SER A 178 4.33 -3.07 -23.58
N SER A 179 5.00 -3.59 -22.57
CA SER A 179 6.41 -3.99 -22.63
C SER A 179 6.67 -5.17 -23.59
N VAL A 180 5.74 -6.12 -23.64
CA VAL A 180 5.83 -7.31 -24.52
C VAL A 180 5.16 -7.09 -25.88
N GLY A 181 4.40 -5.99 -26.06
CA GLY A 181 3.74 -5.64 -27.32
C GLY A 181 2.47 -6.46 -27.59
N GLU A 182 1.79 -6.91 -26.56
CA GLU A 182 0.56 -7.66 -26.64
C GLU A 182 -0.70 -6.77 -26.53
N PRO A 183 -1.86 -7.23 -27.03
CA PRO A 183 -3.10 -6.48 -26.93
C PRO A 183 -3.61 -6.38 -25.49
N PHE A 184 -4.20 -5.23 -25.15
CA PHE A 184 -4.84 -5.00 -23.87
C PHE A 184 -6.21 -5.69 -23.81
N LEU A 185 -6.50 -6.30 -22.65
CA LEU A 185 -7.81 -6.83 -22.33
C LEU A 185 -8.58 -5.89 -21.39
N TYR A 186 -9.89 -6.05 -21.32
CA TYR A 186 -10.74 -5.38 -20.37
C TYR A 186 -11.01 -6.26 -19.15
N PRO A 187 -11.21 -5.68 -17.95
CA PRO A 187 -11.65 -6.44 -16.79
C PRO A 187 -12.97 -7.19 -17.09
N GLN A 188 -13.10 -8.37 -16.51
CA GLN A 188 -14.29 -9.18 -16.66
C GLN A 188 -15.09 -9.22 -15.37
N THR A 189 -16.38 -8.91 -15.47
CA THR A 189 -17.30 -9.03 -14.34
C THR A 189 -17.47 -10.49 -13.95
N GLY A 190 -17.48 -10.77 -12.64
CA GLY A 190 -17.64 -12.13 -12.11
C GLY A 190 -16.32 -12.84 -11.80
N LEU A 191 -15.19 -12.29 -12.23
CA LEU A 191 -13.87 -12.75 -11.78
C LEU A 191 -13.42 -12.00 -10.52
N GLY A 192 -12.72 -12.70 -9.63
CA GLY A 192 -12.05 -12.11 -8.47
C GLY A 192 -10.93 -11.14 -8.86
N TYR A 193 -10.38 -10.48 -7.87
CA TYR A 193 -9.33 -9.46 -8.05
C TYR A 193 -8.07 -10.02 -8.70
N VAL A 194 -7.53 -11.10 -8.13
CA VAL A 194 -6.33 -11.78 -8.64
C VAL A 194 -6.60 -12.50 -9.95
N GLU A 195 -7.76 -13.12 -10.09
CA GLU A 195 -8.17 -13.76 -11.34
C GLU A 195 -8.21 -12.76 -12.50
N ASN A 196 -8.79 -11.58 -12.28
CA ASN A 196 -8.76 -10.50 -13.27
C ASN A 196 -7.34 -10.04 -13.58
N TYR A 197 -6.50 -9.85 -12.57
CA TYR A 197 -5.10 -9.47 -12.76
C TYR A 197 -4.35 -10.48 -13.65
N LEU A 198 -4.49 -11.77 -13.38
CA LEU A 198 -3.85 -12.83 -14.16
C LEU A 198 -4.37 -12.85 -15.60
N ARG A 199 -5.69 -12.81 -15.77
CA ARG A 199 -6.31 -12.77 -17.10
C ARG A 199 -5.91 -11.53 -17.90
N LEU A 200 -5.89 -10.36 -17.29
CA LEU A 200 -5.49 -9.11 -17.93
C LEU A 200 -4.01 -9.13 -18.34
N SER A 201 -3.16 -9.74 -17.51
CA SER A 201 -1.72 -9.81 -17.75
C SER A 201 -1.32 -10.87 -18.78
N PHE A 202 -1.92 -12.05 -18.73
CA PHE A 202 -1.45 -13.22 -19.48
C PHE A 202 -2.46 -13.74 -20.52
N GLY A 203 -3.72 -13.32 -20.44
CA GLY A 203 -4.73 -13.68 -21.43
C GLY A 203 -4.54 -12.92 -22.75
N THR A 204 -5.12 -13.47 -23.83
CA THR A 204 -5.15 -12.88 -25.17
C THR A 204 -6.59 -12.77 -25.66
N PRO A 205 -6.92 -11.88 -26.60
CA PRO A 205 -8.26 -11.81 -27.18
C PRO A 205 -8.61 -13.03 -28.04
N GLN A 206 -7.61 -13.86 -28.37
CA GLN A 206 -7.74 -14.95 -29.32
C GLN A 206 -8.35 -16.20 -28.69
N GLU A 207 -8.12 -16.39 -27.38
CA GLU A 207 -8.57 -17.59 -26.66
C GLU A 207 -9.02 -17.26 -25.25
N GLU A 208 -9.82 -18.13 -24.66
CA GLU A 208 -10.23 -18.01 -23.27
C GLU A 208 -9.05 -18.31 -22.34
N TYR A 209 -8.79 -17.42 -21.37
CA TYR A 209 -7.74 -17.61 -20.40
C TYR A 209 -8.18 -18.61 -19.33
N HIS A 210 -7.45 -19.71 -19.23
CA HIS A 210 -7.68 -20.69 -18.16
C HIS A 210 -7.10 -20.21 -16.84
N ILE A 211 -7.97 -19.98 -15.87
CA ILE A 211 -7.59 -19.56 -14.52
C ILE A 211 -7.23 -20.80 -13.71
N ASP A 212 -5.97 -20.90 -13.31
CA ASP A 212 -5.47 -21.97 -12.46
C ASP A 212 -5.60 -21.56 -10.99
N PRO A 213 -6.37 -22.29 -10.15
CA PRO A 213 -6.59 -21.97 -8.76
C PRO A 213 -5.30 -21.95 -7.92
N ASP A 214 -4.32 -22.78 -8.25
CA ASP A 214 -3.04 -22.83 -7.53
C ASP A 214 -2.21 -21.57 -7.80
N ILE A 215 -2.23 -21.09 -9.05
CA ILE A 215 -1.60 -19.81 -9.42
C ILE A 215 -2.32 -18.64 -8.75
N VAL A 216 -3.65 -18.64 -8.73
CA VAL A 216 -4.42 -17.61 -8.00
C VAL A 216 -4.00 -17.59 -6.54
N ARG A 217 -3.97 -18.74 -5.88
CA ARG A 217 -3.58 -18.84 -4.47
C ARG A 217 -2.15 -18.37 -4.22
N ALA A 218 -1.22 -18.69 -5.10
CA ALA A 218 0.16 -18.21 -5.01
C ALA A 218 0.23 -16.68 -5.10
N PHE A 219 -0.52 -16.05 -6.02
CA PHE A 219 -0.57 -14.59 -6.15
C PHE A 219 -1.30 -13.91 -4.99
N GLU A 220 -2.39 -14.51 -4.47
CA GLU A 220 -3.04 -14.04 -3.24
C GLU A 220 -2.02 -13.95 -2.10
N THR A 221 -1.28 -15.03 -1.87
CA THR A 221 -0.24 -15.09 -0.84
C THR A 221 0.86 -14.05 -1.07
N LEU A 222 1.37 -13.92 -2.30
CA LEU A 222 2.38 -12.93 -2.64
C LEU A 222 1.89 -11.49 -2.38
N PHE A 223 0.66 -11.17 -2.76
CA PHE A 223 0.07 -9.85 -2.54
C PHE A 223 -0.14 -9.57 -1.06
N ILE A 224 -0.57 -10.56 -0.26
CA ILE A 224 -0.70 -10.42 1.19
C ILE A 224 0.65 -10.12 1.83
N LEU A 225 1.70 -10.88 1.47
CA LEU A 225 3.05 -10.68 2.01
C LEU A 225 3.66 -9.33 1.64
N HIS A 226 3.14 -8.66 0.60
CA HIS A 226 3.60 -7.37 0.11
C HIS A 226 2.55 -6.27 0.25
N ALA A 227 1.48 -6.50 1.02
CA ALA A 227 0.37 -5.55 1.10
C ALA A 227 0.73 -4.24 1.80
N ASP A 228 1.63 -4.29 2.78
CA ASP A 228 2.20 -3.12 3.43
C ASP A 228 3.71 -3.28 3.59
N HIS A 229 4.45 -2.26 3.18
CA HIS A 229 5.90 -2.14 3.32
C HIS A 229 6.28 -1.06 4.32
N GLU A 230 5.32 -0.64 5.17
CA GLU A 230 5.45 0.53 6.03
C GLU A 230 5.76 1.81 5.23
N GLN A 231 6.54 2.70 5.80
CA GLN A 231 7.03 3.85 5.04
C GLN A 231 8.20 3.41 4.17
N ASN A 232 8.22 3.91 2.93
CA ASN A 232 9.28 3.67 1.97
C ASN A 232 10.67 3.89 2.61
N GLU A 233 11.73 3.27 2.07
CA GLU A 233 13.11 3.25 2.61
C GLU A 233 13.66 4.60 3.08
N ILE A 234 13.13 5.71 2.57
CA ILE A 234 13.46 7.07 3.01
C ILE A 234 12.76 7.44 4.32
N GLY A 235 11.80 6.66 4.80
CA GLY A 235 10.97 6.93 5.97
C GLY A 235 10.98 5.83 7.03
N ARG A 236 11.90 4.87 6.96
CA ARG A 236 12.00 3.83 7.98
C ARG A 236 12.45 4.43 9.30
N ALA A 237 11.51 4.61 10.17
CA ALA A 237 11.74 4.60 11.59
C ALA A 237 10.71 3.65 12.18
N HIS A 238 11.21 2.59 12.76
CA HIS A 238 10.39 1.62 13.48
C HIS A 238 10.08 2.18 14.87
N VAL A 239 8.81 2.33 15.18
CA VAL A 239 8.30 2.47 16.55
C VAL A 239 7.19 1.47 16.73
#